data_f4f3c4b9debd14d36878ff0ff07f6cb5
#
_entry.id   f4f3c4b9debd14d36878ff0ff07f6cb5
#
_cell.length_a   1.000
_cell.length_b   1.000
_cell.length_c   1.000
_cell.angle_alpha   90.00
_cell.angle_beta   90.00
_cell.angle_gamma   90.00
#
_symmetry.space_group_name_H-M   'P 1'
#
loop_
_entity.id
_entity.type
_entity.pdbx_description
1 polymer ?
#
loop_
_entity_poly.entity_id
_entity_poly.type
_entity_poly.pdbx_seq_one_letter_code
_entity_poly.pdbx_strand_id
1 'polypeptide(L)'
;MIVNADELKLFRTIYETESLSEAAARLQLSLPKASRQLASLRKTFGDKLFVRCDHRMCPTLRARSLLPKVDALLSGFEALECPGVFSVEQLRHVFRIAGLDNAFLSYFGPVLDALGRHAPGVRLNFHSISSNFYADLHQGRIDLAVYATQESFPTFRRLAICEDAYVYVARGTSELARRVLSGQVLTEREVRARQSVQIALPKASADDCGLIPVIESLDASGQALPVLSAPYFVTVPLLLGAEDTTCIPFQTAHALCRTTDLCILGRSKKSSVFTPSFIWSDRVDGDPAHQWLRSFLFSEMRQHLGDLRAVPILRN
;
A
#
# COMPACT_ATOMS: atom_id res chain seq x y z
N MET A 1 36.83 -13.26 20.01
CA MET A 1 36.21 -13.69 21.29
C MET A 1 34.86 -13.01 21.33
N ILE A 2 33.75 -13.77 21.35
CA ILE A 2 32.39 -13.25 21.16
C ILE A 2 31.62 -13.53 22.44
N VAL A 3 31.10 -12.48 23.09
CA VAL A 3 30.15 -12.60 24.20
C VAL A 3 28.77 -12.91 23.56
N ASN A 4 28.06 -13.86 24.11
CA ASN A 4 26.72 -14.23 23.65
C ASN A 4 25.63 -13.77 24.64
N ALA A 5 24.37 -13.78 24.18
CA ALA A 5 23.25 -13.31 24.98
C ALA A 5 23.06 -14.10 26.28
N ASP A 6 23.31 -15.41 26.27
CA ASP A 6 23.16 -16.26 27.47
C ASP A 6 24.17 -15.89 28.54
N GLU A 7 25.41 -15.57 28.16
CA GLU A 7 26.44 -15.11 29.10
C GLU A 7 26.06 -13.74 29.69
N LEU A 8 25.47 -12.83 28.88
CA LEU A 8 24.99 -11.54 29.41
C LEU A 8 23.78 -11.71 30.33
N LYS A 9 22.84 -12.61 30.01
CA LYS A 9 21.73 -12.98 30.92
C LYS A 9 22.26 -13.50 32.24
N LEU A 10 23.26 -14.38 32.20
CA LEU A 10 23.88 -14.89 33.42
C LEU A 10 24.55 -13.77 34.23
N PHE A 11 25.29 -12.85 33.58
CA PHE A 11 25.90 -11.69 34.23
C PHE A 11 24.87 -10.85 35.00
N ARG A 12 23.76 -10.46 34.30
CA ARG A 12 22.66 -9.70 34.93
C ARG A 12 22.05 -10.44 36.12
N THR A 13 21.76 -11.72 35.92
CA THR A 13 21.11 -12.51 36.98
C THR A 13 22.03 -12.72 38.21
N ILE A 14 23.35 -12.90 38.02
CA ILE A 14 24.31 -12.92 39.17
C ILE A 14 24.34 -11.57 39.88
N TYR A 15 24.26 -10.46 39.12
CA TYR A 15 24.23 -9.11 39.69
C TYR A 15 23.00 -8.88 40.57
N GLU A 16 21.83 -9.39 40.14
CA GLU A 16 20.56 -9.29 40.85
C GLU A 16 20.47 -10.21 42.06
N THR A 17 20.95 -11.46 41.92
CA THR A 17 20.81 -12.49 42.98
C THR A 17 21.98 -12.53 43.97
N GLU A 18 23.09 -11.88 43.61
CA GLU A 18 24.33 -11.97 44.36
C GLU A 18 24.81 -13.41 44.61
N SER A 19 24.33 -14.38 43.77
CA SER A 19 24.57 -15.80 43.93
C SER A 19 24.65 -16.52 42.57
N LEU A 20 25.77 -17.23 42.32
CA LEU A 20 25.93 -18.00 41.09
C LEU A 20 24.94 -19.21 41.06
N SER A 21 24.71 -19.84 42.19
CA SER A 21 23.79 -21.01 42.30
C SER A 21 22.34 -20.59 42.02
N GLU A 22 21.91 -19.48 42.58
CA GLU A 22 20.57 -18.96 42.38
C GLU A 22 20.40 -18.45 40.93
N ALA A 23 21.39 -17.74 40.41
CA ALA A 23 21.38 -17.32 39.00
C ALA A 23 21.29 -18.52 38.03
N ALA A 24 22.06 -19.59 38.32
CA ALA A 24 21.98 -20.82 37.53
C ALA A 24 20.59 -21.44 37.58
N ALA A 25 19.98 -21.52 38.78
CA ALA A 25 18.64 -22.05 38.94
C ALA A 25 17.58 -21.23 38.19
N ARG A 26 17.60 -19.90 38.32
CA ARG A 26 16.67 -18.99 37.56
C ARG A 26 16.77 -19.15 36.06
N LEU A 27 17.98 -19.37 35.54
CA LEU A 27 18.25 -19.53 34.10
C LEU A 27 18.18 -20.99 33.62
N GLN A 28 17.76 -21.92 34.49
CA GLN A 28 17.69 -23.38 34.23
C GLN A 28 19.03 -23.95 33.72
N LEU A 29 20.14 -23.43 34.23
CA LEU A 29 21.50 -23.87 33.90
C LEU A 29 22.01 -24.80 35.02
N SER A 30 22.84 -25.79 34.63
CA SER A 30 23.62 -26.50 35.64
C SER A 30 24.72 -25.59 36.21
N LEU A 31 25.05 -25.75 37.50
CA LEU A 31 26.07 -24.94 38.16
C LEU A 31 27.45 -25.02 37.46
N PRO A 32 27.90 -26.20 36.95
CA PRO A 32 29.13 -26.27 36.16
C PRO A 32 29.05 -25.46 34.86
N LYS A 33 27.88 -25.40 34.20
CA LYS A 33 27.69 -24.57 32.98
C LYS A 33 27.74 -23.09 33.29
N ALA A 34 27.04 -22.64 34.34
CA ALA A 34 27.09 -21.25 34.78
C ALA A 34 28.50 -20.81 35.20
N SER A 35 29.23 -21.68 35.91
CA SER A 35 30.63 -21.42 36.30
C SER A 35 31.55 -21.25 35.08
N ARG A 36 31.40 -22.07 34.05
CA ARG A 36 32.15 -21.93 32.78
C ARG A 36 31.82 -20.65 32.06
N GLN A 37 30.56 -20.28 31.99
CA GLN A 37 30.12 -19.01 31.37
C GLN A 37 30.69 -17.79 32.13
N LEU A 38 30.66 -17.81 33.47
CA LEU A 38 31.27 -16.75 34.28
C LEU A 38 32.79 -16.67 34.07
N ALA A 39 33.46 -17.82 33.93
CA ALA A 39 34.89 -17.86 33.64
C ALA A 39 35.19 -17.28 32.23
N SER A 40 34.34 -17.56 31.24
CA SER A 40 34.41 -16.95 29.90
C SER A 40 34.28 -15.44 29.95
N LEU A 41 33.27 -14.93 30.66
CA LEU A 41 33.06 -13.50 30.85
C LEU A 41 34.27 -12.81 31.51
N ARG A 42 34.84 -13.41 32.58
CA ARG A 42 36.04 -12.92 33.25
C ARG A 42 37.21 -12.80 32.30
N LYS A 43 37.41 -13.81 31.47
CA LYS A 43 38.47 -13.80 30.45
C LYS A 43 38.22 -12.70 29.41
N THR A 44 37.00 -12.54 28.98
CA THR A 44 36.61 -11.55 27.93
C THR A 44 36.76 -10.12 28.41
N PHE A 45 36.36 -9.82 29.63
CA PHE A 45 36.40 -8.46 30.16
C PHE A 45 37.71 -8.14 30.94
N GLY A 46 38.58 -9.15 31.12
CA GLY A 46 39.86 -8.98 31.85
C GLY A 46 39.67 -8.60 33.33
N ASP A 47 38.52 -9.00 33.92
CA ASP A 47 38.17 -8.61 35.26
C ASP A 47 37.45 -9.79 35.99
N LYS A 48 37.57 -9.87 37.32
CA LYS A 48 36.90 -10.89 38.11
C LYS A 48 35.37 -10.77 38.08
N LEU A 49 34.82 -9.63 37.71
CA LEU A 49 33.44 -9.20 37.61
C LEU A 49 32.69 -9.33 38.95
N PHE A 50 32.76 -10.49 39.57
CA PHE A 50 32.17 -10.76 40.87
C PHE A 50 33.21 -11.42 41.79
N VAL A 51 33.34 -10.91 43.00
CA VAL A 51 34.19 -11.44 44.06
C VAL A 51 33.36 -11.92 45.23
N ARG A 52 33.85 -12.88 45.97
CA ARG A 52 33.16 -13.41 47.13
C ARG A 52 33.38 -12.47 48.33
N CYS A 53 32.27 -11.98 48.91
CA CYS A 53 32.23 -11.18 50.11
C CYS A 53 31.28 -11.90 51.08
N ASP A 54 31.82 -12.45 52.15
CA ASP A 54 31.11 -13.34 53.06
C ASP A 54 30.46 -14.51 52.29
N HIS A 55 29.16 -14.58 52.21
CA HIS A 55 28.44 -15.63 51.48
C HIS A 55 27.81 -15.17 50.15
N ARG A 56 28.14 -13.96 49.64
CA ARG A 56 27.57 -13.34 48.44
C ARG A 56 28.60 -13.08 47.37
N MET A 57 28.11 -12.89 46.15
CA MET A 57 28.88 -12.47 44.99
C MET A 57 28.79 -10.95 44.81
N CYS A 58 29.78 -10.21 45.25
CA CYS A 58 29.83 -8.74 45.14
C CYS A 58 30.39 -8.30 43.83
N PRO A 59 29.72 -7.38 43.07
CA PRO A 59 30.20 -6.89 41.79
C PRO A 59 31.42 -5.98 41.96
N THR A 60 32.40 -6.15 41.08
CA THR A 60 33.53 -5.23 40.95
C THR A 60 33.10 -3.86 40.39
N LEU A 61 33.96 -2.86 40.48
CA LEU A 61 33.71 -1.55 39.84
C LEU A 61 33.48 -1.71 38.31
N ARG A 62 34.23 -2.64 37.69
CA ARG A 62 34.06 -2.98 36.29
C ARG A 62 32.72 -3.58 36.00
N ALA A 63 32.23 -4.53 36.79
CA ALA A 63 30.89 -5.12 36.64
C ALA A 63 29.80 -4.04 36.77
N ARG A 64 29.94 -3.13 37.76
CA ARG A 64 28.97 -2.01 37.90
C ARG A 64 28.91 -1.12 36.64
N SER A 65 30.08 -0.80 36.05
CA SER A 65 30.15 0.02 34.85
C SER A 65 29.63 -0.69 33.58
N LEU A 66 29.64 -2.02 33.56
CA LEU A 66 29.14 -2.85 32.47
C LEU A 66 27.61 -3.07 32.54
N LEU A 67 27.00 -3.08 33.72
CA LEU A 67 25.59 -3.39 33.91
C LEU A 67 24.65 -2.58 32.96
N PRO A 68 24.71 -1.23 32.90
CA PRO A 68 23.81 -0.49 32.03
C PRO A 68 23.99 -0.82 30.53
N LYS A 69 25.20 -1.21 30.14
CA LYS A 69 25.46 -1.65 28.75
C LYS A 69 24.91 -3.04 28.47
N VAL A 70 25.00 -3.94 29.44
CA VAL A 70 24.43 -5.29 29.37
C VAL A 70 22.91 -5.21 29.31
N ASP A 71 22.28 -4.35 30.12
CA ASP A 71 20.83 -4.16 30.11
C ASP A 71 20.34 -3.61 28.78
N ALA A 72 21.04 -2.61 28.23
CA ALA A 72 20.71 -2.07 26.91
C ALA A 72 20.80 -3.12 25.78
N LEU A 73 21.84 -3.99 25.83
CA LEU A 73 21.97 -5.08 24.84
C LEU A 73 20.88 -6.13 25.02
N LEU A 74 20.59 -6.54 26.26
CA LEU A 74 19.53 -7.54 26.52
C LEU A 74 18.14 -7.00 26.14
N SER A 75 17.85 -5.74 26.43
CA SER A 75 16.60 -5.09 25.98
C SER A 75 16.53 -5.04 24.45
N GLY A 76 17.65 -4.83 23.77
CA GLY A 76 17.72 -4.93 22.31
C GLY A 76 17.41 -6.33 21.78
N PHE A 77 17.94 -7.38 22.44
CA PHE A 77 17.59 -8.77 22.10
C PHE A 77 16.11 -9.07 22.35
N GLU A 78 15.58 -8.66 23.50
CA GLU A 78 14.17 -8.84 23.84
C GLU A 78 13.25 -8.13 22.80
N ALA A 79 13.63 -6.97 22.31
CA ALA A 79 12.91 -6.26 21.26
C ALA A 79 12.93 -6.99 19.90
N LEU A 80 13.97 -7.79 19.63
CA LEU A 80 14.04 -8.63 18.43
C LEU A 80 13.16 -9.89 18.54
N GLU A 81 13.10 -10.48 19.74
CA GLU A 81 12.34 -11.71 20.00
C GLU A 81 10.83 -11.45 20.17
N CYS A 82 10.49 -10.31 20.72
CA CYS A 82 9.11 -9.85 20.88
C CYS A 82 8.91 -8.57 20.08
N PRO A 83 8.59 -8.64 18.80
CA PRO A 83 8.18 -7.45 18.07
C PRO A 83 6.99 -6.84 18.84
N GLY A 84 7.15 -5.60 19.26
CA GLY A 84 6.17 -4.88 20.07
C GLY A 84 4.77 -5.01 19.49
N VAL A 85 3.75 -4.96 20.34
CA VAL A 85 2.35 -4.95 19.87
C VAL A 85 2.21 -3.83 18.84
N PHE A 86 1.82 -4.18 17.61
CA PHE A 86 1.58 -3.22 16.56
C PHE A 86 0.57 -2.16 17.03
N SER A 87 0.95 -0.90 16.98
CA SER A 87 0.10 0.24 17.32
C SER A 87 0.09 1.24 16.16
N VAL A 88 -1.09 1.58 15.71
CA VAL A 88 -1.32 2.53 14.62
C VAL A 88 -0.90 3.95 15.04
N GLU A 89 -1.11 4.32 16.29
CA GLU A 89 -0.76 5.63 16.84
C GLU A 89 0.75 5.88 16.83
N GLN A 90 1.52 4.82 17.01
CA GLN A 90 2.98 4.85 17.03
C GLN A 90 3.60 4.62 15.66
N LEU A 91 2.79 4.18 14.68
CA LEU A 91 3.29 3.88 13.33
C LEU A 91 3.86 5.13 12.66
N ARG A 92 5.14 5.06 12.29
CA ARG A 92 5.87 6.07 11.52
C ARG A 92 6.40 5.39 10.27
N HIS A 93 5.67 5.54 9.17
CA HIS A 93 6.01 4.84 7.93
C HIS A 93 5.63 5.64 6.68
N VAL A 94 6.41 5.49 5.62
CA VAL A 94 6.10 6.03 4.30
C VAL A 94 5.77 4.86 3.38
N PHE A 95 4.51 4.71 3.01
CA PHE A 95 4.07 3.71 2.04
C PHE A 95 4.16 4.27 0.63
N ARG A 96 4.83 3.56 -0.25
CA ARG A 96 4.99 3.88 -1.67
C ARG A 96 3.94 3.13 -2.47
N ILE A 97 3.03 3.87 -3.07
CA ILE A 97 1.87 3.32 -3.76
C ILE A 97 1.95 3.69 -5.24
N ALA A 98 1.91 2.70 -6.12
CA ALA A 98 1.89 2.92 -7.55
C ALA A 98 0.48 2.76 -8.12
N GLY A 99 0.14 3.59 -9.10
CA GLY A 99 -1.15 3.53 -9.79
C GLY A 99 -1.20 4.47 -10.99
N LEU A 100 -2.30 4.44 -11.70
CA LEU A 100 -2.64 5.46 -12.69
C LEU A 100 -3.17 6.72 -11.98
N ASP A 101 -3.15 7.86 -12.64
CA ASP A 101 -3.58 9.15 -12.09
C ASP A 101 -5.01 9.11 -11.53
N ASN A 102 -5.91 8.42 -12.21
CA ASN A 102 -7.29 8.25 -11.80
C ASN A 102 -7.46 7.40 -10.54
N ALA A 103 -6.58 6.45 -10.28
CA ALA A 103 -6.65 5.66 -9.06
C ALA A 103 -6.48 6.53 -7.82
N PHE A 104 -5.58 7.51 -7.87
CA PHE A 104 -5.35 8.43 -6.75
C PHE A 104 -6.56 9.32 -6.48
N LEU A 105 -7.19 9.84 -7.52
CA LEU A 105 -8.42 10.64 -7.36
C LEU A 105 -9.58 9.77 -6.85
N SER A 106 -9.84 8.64 -7.51
CA SER A 106 -11.04 7.84 -7.29
C SER A 106 -11.04 7.10 -5.96
N TYR A 107 -9.86 6.63 -5.54
CA TYR A 107 -9.75 5.73 -4.40
C TYR A 107 -9.08 6.38 -3.18
N PHE A 108 -8.09 7.26 -3.36
CA PHE A 108 -7.34 7.82 -2.24
C PHE A 108 -7.82 9.20 -1.81
N GLY A 109 -8.35 10.01 -2.71
CA GLY A 109 -8.82 11.35 -2.36
C GLY A 109 -9.71 11.37 -1.11
N PRO A 110 -10.77 10.54 -1.05
CA PRO A 110 -11.67 10.50 0.11
C PRO A 110 -11.03 9.97 1.40
N VAL A 111 -9.93 9.22 1.28
CA VAL A 111 -9.31 8.51 2.42
C VAL A 111 -8.27 9.36 3.15
N LEU A 112 -7.71 10.39 2.49
CA LEU A 112 -6.59 11.17 3.04
C LEU A 112 -6.92 11.86 4.36
N ASP A 113 -8.11 12.41 4.49
CA ASP A 113 -8.55 13.06 5.74
C ASP A 113 -8.72 12.06 6.88
N ALA A 114 -9.29 10.89 6.59
CA ALA A 114 -9.41 9.81 7.56
C ALA A 114 -8.03 9.29 8.00
N LEU A 115 -7.10 9.14 7.05
CA LEU A 115 -5.73 8.72 7.32
C LEU A 115 -5.02 9.69 8.25
N GLY A 116 -5.15 11.01 8.00
CA GLY A 116 -4.53 12.04 8.83
C GLY A 116 -5.00 12.02 10.28
N ARG A 117 -6.26 11.66 10.52
CA ARG A 117 -6.83 11.51 11.87
C ARG A 117 -6.42 10.23 12.57
N HIS A 118 -6.44 9.10 11.87
CA HIS A 118 -6.23 7.77 12.46
C HIS A 118 -4.74 7.39 12.59
N ALA A 119 -3.90 7.87 11.68
CA ALA A 119 -2.49 7.50 11.64
C ALA A 119 -1.62 8.71 11.23
N PRO A 120 -1.47 9.73 12.07
CA PRO A 120 -0.77 10.98 11.72
C PRO A 120 0.71 10.81 11.42
N GLY A 121 1.30 9.69 11.81
CA GLY A 121 2.68 9.31 11.50
C GLY A 121 2.88 8.63 10.14
N VAL A 122 1.79 8.22 9.48
CA VAL A 122 1.84 7.55 8.18
C VAL A 122 1.87 8.59 7.05
N ARG A 123 2.65 8.30 6.03
CA ARG A 123 2.70 9.08 4.78
C ARG A 123 2.47 8.15 3.59
N LEU A 124 1.74 8.62 2.60
CA LEU A 124 1.57 7.95 1.32
C LEU A 124 2.39 8.70 0.27
N ASN A 125 3.25 7.97 -0.43
CA ASN A 125 4.01 8.50 -1.56
C ASN A 125 3.51 7.83 -2.84
N PHE A 126 2.89 8.61 -3.72
CA PHE A 126 2.29 8.11 -4.95
C PHE A 126 3.31 8.13 -6.09
N HIS A 127 3.33 7.03 -6.85
CA HIS A 127 4.16 6.84 -8.02
C HIS A 127 3.28 6.45 -9.22
N SER A 128 3.65 6.91 -10.41
CA SER A 128 3.05 6.38 -11.62
C SER A 128 3.38 4.91 -11.76
N ILE A 129 2.40 4.11 -12.16
CA ILE A 129 2.63 2.69 -12.42
C ILE A 129 3.53 2.53 -13.64
N SER A 130 4.52 1.64 -13.54
CA SER A 130 5.42 1.29 -14.63
C SER A 130 5.08 -0.08 -15.20
N SER A 131 5.56 -0.40 -16.40
CA SER A 131 5.48 -1.75 -16.97
C SER A 131 6.17 -2.81 -16.11
N ASN A 132 7.11 -2.40 -15.26
CA ASN A 132 7.87 -3.29 -14.38
C ASN A 132 7.37 -3.28 -12.93
N PHE A 133 6.14 -2.84 -12.67
CA PHE A 133 5.63 -2.67 -11.30
C PHE A 133 5.66 -3.95 -10.45
N TYR A 134 5.54 -5.12 -11.05
CA TYR A 134 5.73 -6.39 -10.35
C TYR A 134 7.16 -6.56 -9.82
N ALA A 135 8.17 -6.19 -10.63
CA ALA A 135 9.55 -6.19 -10.17
C ALA A 135 9.77 -5.14 -9.08
N ASP A 136 9.12 -3.98 -9.17
CA ASP A 136 9.18 -2.93 -8.16
C ASP A 136 8.56 -3.36 -6.83
N LEU A 137 7.43 -4.08 -6.87
CA LEU A 137 6.81 -4.71 -5.69
C LEU A 137 7.72 -5.78 -5.07
N HIS A 138 8.29 -6.67 -5.89
CA HIS A 138 9.14 -7.74 -5.42
C HIS A 138 10.43 -7.21 -4.76
N GLN A 139 11.03 -6.17 -5.34
CA GLN A 139 12.25 -5.53 -4.82
C GLN A 139 11.96 -4.52 -3.70
N GLY A 140 10.70 -4.27 -3.37
CA GLY A 140 10.29 -3.31 -2.35
C GLY A 140 10.58 -1.85 -2.73
N ARG A 141 10.63 -1.51 -4.01
CA ARG A 141 10.66 -0.11 -4.47
C ARG A 141 9.31 0.56 -4.33
N ILE A 142 8.22 -0.20 -4.50
CA ILE A 142 6.86 0.15 -4.13
C ILE A 142 6.31 -0.90 -3.15
N ASP A 143 5.38 -0.49 -2.31
CA ASP A 143 4.79 -1.34 -1.28
C ASP A 143 3.43 -1.90 -1.73
N LEU A 144 2.67 -1.11 -2.48
CA LEU A 144 1.33 -1.44 -2.97
C LEU A 144 1.14 -0.90 -4.38
N ALA A 145 0.49 -1.66 -5.26
CA ALA A 145 0.01 -1.14 -6.54
C ALA A 145 -1.52 -1.15 -6.57
N VAL A 146 -2.10 -0.17 -7.28
CA VAL A 146 -3.54 -0.12 -7.59
C VAL A 146 -3.67 -0.19 -9.11
N TYR A 147 -4.10 -1.35 -9.57
CA TYR A 147 -4.21 -1.61 -11.01
C TYR A 147 -5.27 -2.66 -11.31
N ALA A 148 -5.81 -2.61 -12.52
CA ALA A 148 -6.71 -3.62 -13.03
C ALA A 148 -5.94 -4.53 -13.98
N THR A 149 -5.64 -5.74 -13.56
CA THR A 149 -4.95 -6.76 -14.37
C THR A 149 -5.62 -8.12 -14.21
N GLN A 150 -5.55 -8.93 -15.23
CA GLN A 150 -5.96 -10.34 -15.18
C GLN A 150 -4.77 -11.27 -14.85
N GLU A 151 -3.54 -10.76 -14.94
CA GLU A 151 -2.35 -11.52 -14.60
C GLU A 151 -2.36 -11.92 -13.12
N SER A 152 -1.94 -13.13 -12.85
CA SER A 152 -1.83 -13.69 -11.51
C SER A 152 -0.51 -14.45 -11.38
N PHE A 153 0.29 -14.06 -10.41
CA PHE A 153 1.57 -14.72 -10.11
C PHE A 153 1.54 -15.23 -8.66
N PRO A 154 2.08 -16.41 -8.38
CA PRO A 154 2.06 -17.01 -7.04
C PRO A 154 2.69 -16.15 -5.93
N THR A 155 3.65 -15.30 -6.28
CA THR A 155 4.41 -14.44 -5.35
C THR A 155 3.72 -13.10 -5.07
N PHE A 156 2.55 -12.86 -5.66
CA PHE A 156 1.78 -11.64 -5.45
C PHE A 156 0.38 -11.95 -4.93
N ARG A 157 -0.09 -11.11 -4.05
CA ARG A 157 -1.47 -11.13 -3.55
C ARG A 157 -2.25 -9.99 -4.16
N ARG A 158 -3.56 -10.18 -4.21
CA ARG A 158 -4.45 -9.15 -4.71
C ARG A 158 -5.76 -9.11 -3.90
N LEU A 159 -6.30 -7.90 -3.74
CA LEU A 159 -7.60 -7.64 -3.14
C LEU A 159 -8.40 -6.75 -4.09
N ALA A 160 -9.50 -7.25 -4.59
CA ALA A 160 -10.41 -6.51 -5.46
C ALA A 160 -11.05 -5.33 -4.71
N ILE A 161 -11.02 -4.14 -5.30
CA ILE A 161 -11.60 -2.93 -4.70
C ILE A 161 -13.08 -2.84 -5.06
N CYS A 162 -13.41 -2.86 -6.34
CA CYS A 162 -14.78 -2.78 -6.86
C CYS A 162 -14.84 -3.31 -8.29
N GLU A 163 -16.07 -3.43 -8.82
CA GLU A 163 -16.28 -3.50 -10.26
C GLU A 163 -16.31 -2.09 -10.85
N ASP A 164 -15.66 -1.90 -11.99
CA ASP A 164 -15.63 -0.64 -12.72
C ASP A 164 -15.84 -0.92 -14.21
N ALA A 165 -16.25 0.09 -14.95
CA ALA A 165 -16.43 0.03 -16.39
C ALA A 165 -16.22 1.40 -17.01
N TYR A 166 -15.92 1.43 -18.31
CA TYR A 166 -15.81 2.69 -19.03
C TYR A 166 -17.17 3.31 -19.28
N VAL A 167 -17.28 4.61 -19.00
CA VAL A 167 -18.47 5.45 -19.23
C VAL A 167 -18.09 6.66 -20.06
N TYR A 168 -19.05 7.15 -20.84
CA TYR A 168 -18.91 8.40 -21.57
C TYR A 168 -19.29 9.58 -20.69
N VAL A 169 -18.49 10.62 -20.78
CA VAL A 169 -18.72 11.90 -20.09
C VAL A 169 -18.66 13.07 -21.06
N ALA A 170 -19.37 14.15 -20.71
CA ALA A 170 -19.34 15.42 -21.40
C ALA A 170 -19.47 16.57 -20.38
N ARG A 171 -19.32 17.81 -20.86
CA ARG A 171 -19.70 18.98 -20.05
C ARG A 171 -21.18 18.93 -19.67
N GLY A 172 -21.53 19.30 -18.44
CA GLY A 172 -22.91 19.37 -17.98
C GLY A 172 -23.77 20.37 -18.79
N THR A 173 -23.13 21.36 -19.39
CA THR A 173 -23.74 22.34 -20.28
C THR A 173 -23.97 21.86 -21.71
N SER A 174 -23.42 20.69 -22.11
CA SER A 174 -23.57 20.14 -23.45
C SER A 174 -25.03 19.75 -23.74
N GLU A 175 -25.37 19.67 -25.05
CA GLU A 175 -26.70 19.21 -25.48
C GLU A 175 -26.97 17.78 -24.97
N LEU A 176 -25.98 16.89 -25.10
CA LEU A 176 -26.15 15.49 -24.67
C LEU A 176 -26.38 15.37 -23.16
N ALA A 177 -25.65 16.14 -22.37
CA ALA A 177 -25.82 16.17 -20.91
C ALA A 177 -27.23 16.67 -20.52
N ARG A 178 -27.73 17.74 -21.13
CA ARG A 178 -29.08 18.24 -20.90
C ARG A 178 -30.16 17.22 -21.23
N ARG A 179 -29.97 16.46 -22.30
CA ARG A 179 -30.90 15.36 -22.68
C ARG A 179 -30.91 14.25 -21.66
N VAL A 180 -29.73 13.84 -21.17
CA VAL A 180 -29.64 12.82 -20.10
C VAL A 180 -30.29 13.31 -18.81
N LEU A 181 -30.03 14.54 -18.42
CA LEU A 181 -30.63 15.16 -17.22
C LEU A 181 -32.17 15.30 -17.32
N SER A 182 -32.72 15.40 -18.54
CA SER A 182 -34.16 15.35 -18.80
C SER A 182 -34.74 13.92 -18.89
N GLY A 183 -33.92 12.90 -18.62
CA GLY A 183 -34.36 11.49 -18.62
C GLY A 183 -34.31 10.80 -19.98
N GLN A 184 -33.70 11.41 -20.99
CA GLN A 184 -33.55 10.77 -22.30
C GLN A 184 -32.36 9.80 -22.30
N VAL A 185 -32.56 8.63 -22.89
CA VAL A 185 -31.48 7.67 -23.14
C VAL A 185 -30.88 7.91 -24.51
N LEU A 186 -29.57 8.17 -24.53
CA LEU A 186 -28.83 8.45 -25.76
C LEU A 186 -28.47 7.15 -26.50
N THR A 187 -28.15 7.28 -27.80
CA THR A 187 -27.52 6.20 -28.56
C THR A 187 -26.01 6.28 -28.46
N GLU A 188 -25.37 5.12 -28.53
CA GLU A 188 -23.89 5.05 -28.54
C GLU A 188 -23.28 5.80 -29.73
N ARG A 189 -23.99 5.76 -30.90
CA ARG A 189 -23.59 6.48 -32.11
C ARG A 189 -23.54 8.00 -31.92
N GLU A 190 -24.56 8.58 -31.25
CA GLU A 190 -24.60 10.03 -30.98
C GLU A 190 -23.45 10.47 -30.10
N VAL A 191 -23.15 9.66 -29.08
CA VAL A 191 -22.08 9.97 -28.11
C VAL A 191 -20.70 9.84 -28.78
N ARG A 192 -20.48 8.76 -29.52
CA ARG A 192 -19.19 8.54 -30.22
C ARG A 192 -18.90 9.55 -31.31
N ALA A 193 -19.95 10.02 -32.01
CA ALA A 193 -19.79 11.02 -33.04
C ALA A 193 -19.21 12.37 -32.54
N ARG A 194 -19.25 12.60 -31.22
CA ARG A 194 -18.71 13.81 -30.57
C ARG A 194 -17.44 13.53 -29.79
N GLN A 195 -16.88 12.31 -29.88
CA GLN A 195 -15.65 11.95 -29.18
C GLN A 195 -14.43 12.58 -29.85
N SER A 196 -14.00 13.73 -29.34
CA SER A 196 -12.85 14.48 -29.84
C SER A 196 -11.57 14.20 -29.03
N VAL A 197 -11.71 13.61 -27.86
CA VAL A 197 -10.61 13.40 -26.93
C VAL A 197 -10.52 11.93 -26.57
N GLN A 198 -9.32 11.37 -26.69
CA GLN A 198 -9.02 9.98 -26.41
C GLN A 198 -7.99 9.86 -25.30
N ILE A 199 -8.20 8.89 -24.40
CA ILE A 199 -7.18 8.50 -23.43
C ILE A 199 -6.45 7.27 -23.99
N ALA A 200 -5.15 7.43 -24.23
CA ALA A 200 -4.28 6.39 -24.73
C ALA A 200 -3.16 6.15 -23.71
N LEU A 201 -3.14 5.00 -23.06
CA LEU A 201 -2.02 4.62 -22.22
C LEU A 201 -0.87 4.08 -23.08
N PRO A 202 0.39 4.35 -22.70
CA PRO A 202 1.54 3.69 -23.30
C PRO A 202 1.36 2.17 -23.20
N LYS A 203 1.54 1.43 -24.28
CA LYS A 203 1.56 -0.03 -24.25
C LYS A 203 2.72 -0.46 -23.36
N ALA A 204 2.43 -1.09 -22.23
CA ALA A 204 3.45 -1.55 -21.30
C ALA A 204 4.18 -2.79 -21.82
N SER A 205 3.52 -3.66 -22.59
CA SER A 205 4.09 -4.78 -23.34
C SER A 205 3.12 -5.26 -24.42
N ALA A 206 3.58 -6.11 -25.32
CA ALA A 206 2.73 -6.76 -26.33
C ALA A 206 1.64 -7.67 -25.71
N ASP A 207 1.84 -8.07 -24.43
CA ASP A 207 0.97 -8.96 -23.66
C ASP A 207 0.04 -8.19 -22.71
N ASP A 208 0.12 -6.87 -22.65
CA ASP A 208 -0.81 -6.02 -21.91
C ASP A 208 -2.13 -5.95 -22.67
N CYS A 209 -2.74 -7.14 -22.78
CA CYS A 209 -3.97 -7.32 -23.50
C CYS A 209 -5.12 -6.75 -22.71
N GLY A 210 -5.49 -5.52 -23.05
CA GLY A 210 -6.89 -5.28 -23.20
C GLY A 210 -7.66 -4.85 -21.99
N LEU A 211 -7.09 -4.19 -20.99
CA LEU A 211 -7.89 -3.53 -19.96
C LEU A 211 -8.30 -2.11 -20.33
N ILE A 212 -7.60 -1.53 -21.24
CA ILE A 212 -8.06 -0.31 -21.90
C ILE A 212 -8.37 -0.75 -23.31
N PRO A 213 -9.63 -0.68 -23.76
CA PRO A 213 -9.82 -0.69 -25.17
C PRO A 213 -8.97 0.50 -25.64
N VAL A 214 -7.77 0.23 -26.20
CA VAL A 214 -7.27 1.08 -27.23
C VAL A 214 -8.48 1.17 -28.12
N ILE A 215 -9.14 2.31 -28.07
CA ILE A 215 -10.07 2.65 -29.13
C ILE A 215 -9.11 2.66 -30.29
N GLU A 216 -8.99 1.52 -30.96
CA GLU A 216 -8.22 1.37 -32.15
C GLU A 216 -8.65 2.55 -32.96
N SER A 217 -7.69 3.37 -33.36
CA SER A 217 -7.90 4.47 -34.25
C SER A 217 -8.93 4.01 -35.26
N LEU A 218 -10.09 4.61 -35.21
CA LEU A 218 -11.22 4.24 -36.06
C LEU A 218 -10.95 4.75 -37.47
N ASP A 219 -9.95 4.18 -38.06
CA ASP A 219 -9.53 4.63 -39.36
C ASP A 219 -10.10 3.84 -40.50
N ALA A 220 -10.57 2.66 -40.28
CA ALA A 220 -11.23 1.84 -41.28
C ALA A 220 -12.66 2.27 -41.59
N SER A 221 -13.29 3.18 -40.80
CA SER A 221 -14.68 3.60 -40.98
C SER A 221 -14.87 5.10 -41.31
N GLY A 222 -13.78 5.86 -41.53
CA GLY A 222 -13.87 7.27 -41.92
C GLY A 222 -14.29 8.23 -40.79
N GLN A 223 -14.13 7.86 -39.50
CA GLN A 223 -14.33 8.79 -38.41
C GLN A 223 -13.10 9.71 -38.23
N ALA A 224 -13.33 10.97 -37.88
CA ALA A 224 -12.27 11.92 -37.61
C ALA A 224 -11.37 11.42 -36.46
N LEU A 225 -10.06 11.53 -36.63
CA LEU A 225 -9.09 11.26 -35.59
C LEU A 225 -9.33 12.18 -34.39
N PRO A 226 -9.12 11.70 -33.16
CA PRO A 226 -9.27 12.54 -31.98
C PRO A 226 -8.27 13.71 -32.04
N VAL A 227 -8.72 14.89 -31.65
CA VAL A 227 -7.91 16.11 -31.61
C VAL A 227 -6.81 16.01 -30.55
N LEU A 228 -7.09 15.27 -29.44
CA LEU A 228 -6.19 15.07 -28.31
C LEU A 228 -6.14 13.60 -27.90
N SER A 229 -4.93 13.08 -27.73
CA SER A 229 -4.67 11.78 -27.10
C SER A 229 -3.62 11.93 -26.01
N ALA A 230 -3.92 11.49 -24.80
CA ALA A 230 -3.01 11.60 -23.65
C ALA A 230 -3.28 10.48 -22.62
N PRO A 231 -2.26 10.09 -21.81
CA PRO A 231 -2.39 8.99 -20.84
C PRO A 231 -2.95 9.44 -19.48
N TYR A 232 -3.85 10.43 -19.44
CA TYR A 232 -4.32 11.05 -18.21
C TYR A 232 -5.84 11.01 -18.10
N PHE A 233 -6.35 10.16 -17.23
CA PHE A 233 -7.80 9.99 -17.03
C PHE A 233 -8.43 11.16 -16.26
N VAL A 234 -7.66 11.87 -15.43
CA VAL A 234 -8.17 12.99 -14.64
C VAL A 234 -8.10 14.30 -15.42
N THR A 235 -6.99 14.55 -16.10
CA THR A 235 -6.76 15.83 -16.78
C THR A 235 -7.54 15.94 -18.08
N VAL A 236 -7.58 14.86 -18.86
CA VAL A 236 -8.18 14.86 -20.21
C VAL A 236 -9.67 15.25 -20.21
N PRO A 237 -10.53 14.75 -19.30
CA PRO A 237 -11.92 15.18 -19.25
C PRO A 237 -12.13 16.67 -18.96
N LEU A 238 -11.16 17.30 -18.29
CA LEU A 238 -11.21 18.74 -17.98
C LEU A 238 -10.93 19.62 -19.19
N LEU A 239 -10.35 19.04 -20.25
CA LEU A 239 -10.01 19.74 -21.52
C LEU A 239 -11.11 19.61 -22.57
N LEU A 240 -12.24 18.95 -22.25
CA LEU A 240 -13.36 18.80 -23.19
C LEU A 240 -13.90 20.16 -23.64
N GLY A 241 -14.14 20.31 -24.93
CA GLY A 241 -14.93 21.38 -25.50
C GLY A 241 -16.40 21.28 -25.06
N ALA A 242 -17.18 22.30 -25.45
CA ALA A 242 -18.57 22.43 -25.00
C ALA A 242 -19.46 21.23 -25.37
N GLU A 243 -19.25 20.64 -26.54
CA GLU A 243 -20.05 19.52 -27.06
C GLU A 243 -19.25 18.21 -27.18
N ASP A 244 -18.00 18.22 -26.74
CA ASP A 244 -17.13 17.06 -26.82
C ASP A 244 -17.48 15.98 -25.80
N THR A 245 -17.13 14.74 -26.12
CA THR A 245 -17.23 13.59 -25.22
C THR A 245 -15.88 12.89 -25.07
N THR A 246 -15.71 12.18 -23.97
CA THR A 246 -14.62 11.22 -23.78
C THR A 246 -15.09 10.02 -23.00
N CYS A 247 -14.27 8.97 -22.96
CA CYS A 247 -14.59 7.73 -22.28
C CYS A 247 -13.57 7.46 -21.15
N ILE A 248 -14.03 7.34 -19.91
CA ILE A 248 -13.20 7.15 -18.72
C ILE A 248 -13.81 6.10 -17.77
N PRO A 249 -13.04 5.52 -16.82
CA PRO A 249 -13.59 4.65 -15.79
C PRO A 249 -14.70 5.33 -14.97
N PHE A 250 -15.73 4.58 -14.63
CA PHE A 250 -16.90 5.11 -13.94
C PHE A 250 -16.55 5.72 -12.58
N GLN A 251 -15.69 5.08 -11.79
CA GLN A 251 -15.31 5.65 -10.49
C GLN A 251 -14.57 6.99 -10.64
N THR A 252 -13.81 7.14 -11.73
CA THR A 252 -13.17 8.41 -12.06
C THR A 252 -14.21 9.46 -12.47
N ALA A 253 -15.14 9.09 -13.32
CA ALA A 253 -16.25 9.95 -13.70
C ALA A 253 -17.09 10.39 -12.50
N HIS A 254 -17.41 9.44 -11.61
CA HIS A 254 -18.16 9.69 -10.37
C HIS A 254 -17.42 10.70 -9.47
N ALA A 255 -16.11 10.55 -9.29
CA ALA A 255 -15.30 11.48 -8.50
C ALA A 255 -15.23 12.89 -9.15
N LEU A 256 -15.01 12.96 -10.46
CA LEU A 256 -14.93 14.22 -11.19
C LEU A 256 -16.26 14.98 -11.23
N CYS A 257 -17.39 14.29 -11.43
CA CYS A 257 -18.72 14.92 -11.46
C CYS A 257 -19.11 15.58 -10.14
N ARG A 258 -18.48 15.22 -9.02
CA ARG A 258 -18.71 15.85 -7.71
C ARG A 258 -18.02 17.20 -7.55
N THR A 259 -16.98 17.45 -8.33
CA THR A 259 -16.09 18.63 -8.19
C THR A 259 -16.00 19.47 -9.43
N THR A 260 -16.60 19.03 -10.53
CA THR A 260 -16.56 19.71 -11.83
C THR A 260 -17.95 19.74 -12.45
N ASP A 261 -18.09 20.40 -13.60
CA ASP A 261 -19.32 20.46 -14.39
C ASP A 261 -19.50 19.27 -15.35
N LEU A 262 -18.76 18.16 -15.13
CA LEU A 262 -18.90 16.97 -15.96
C LEU A 262 -20.19 16.18 -15.63
N CYS A 263 -20.76 15.56 -16.65
CA CYS A 263 -21.95 14.72 -16.60
C CYS A 263 -21.66 13.35 -17.20
N ILE A 264 -22.09 12.28 -16.53
CA ILE A 264 -22.04 10.92 -17.07
C ILE A 264 -23.20 10.75 -18.05
N LEU A 265 -22.90 10.42 -19.28
CA LEU A 265 -23.88 10.23 -20.35
C LEU A 265 -24.43 8.80 -20.40
N GLY A 266 -23.63 7.83 -19.97
CA GLY A 266 -23.95 6.41 -19.99
C GLY A 266 -22.76 5.54 -20.34
N ARG A 267 -23.00 4.23 -20.42
CA ARG A 267 -21.99 3.24 -20.82
C ARG A 267 -22.44 2.44 -22.04
N SER A 268 -21.47 2.00 -22.85
CA SER A 268 -21.75 1.04 -23.93
C SER A 268 -22.23 -0.29 -23.35
N LYS A 269 -23.17 -0.94 -24.00
CA LYS A 269 -23.56 -2.32 -23.68
C LYS A 269 -22.38 -3.29 -23.84
N LYS A 270 -21.41 -2.97 -24.70
CA LYS A 270 -20.21 -3.77 -24.96
C LYS A 270 -19.05 -3.40 -24.02
N SER A 271 -19.19 -2.39 -23.15
CA SER A 271 -18.16 -1.99 -22.23
C SER A 271 -17.79 -3.14 -21.30
N SER A 272 -16.54 -3.56 -21.34
CA SER A 272 -16.02 -4.60 -20.45
C SER A 272 -16.01 -4.09 -19.01
N VAL A 273 -16.47 -4.93 -18.09
CA VAL A 273 -16.29 -4.71 -16.65
C VAL A 273 -14.88 -5.16 -16.27
N PHE A 274 -14.20 -4.34 -15.51
CA PHE A 274 -12.88 -4.66 -14.97
C PHE A 274 -12.85 -4.42 -13.47
N THR A 275 -11.82 -4.96 -12.80
CA THR A 275 -11.74 -4.95 -11.33
C THR A 275 -10.43 -4.36 -10.88
N PRO A 276 -10.39 -3.04 -10.59
CA PRO A 276 -9.26 -2.43 -9.93
C PRO A 276 -8.98 -3.15 -8.61
N SER A 277 -7.73 -3.45 -8.36
CA SER A 277 -7.32 -4.25 -7.21
C SER A 277 -6.08 -3.65 -6.55
N PHE A 278 -5.96 -3.84 -5.24
CA PHE A 278 -4.68 -3.75 -4.57
C PHE A 278 -3.83 -4.96 -4.94
N ILE A 279 -2.57 -4.74 -5.25
CA ILE A 279 -1.59 -5.79 -5.57
C ILE A 279 -0.35 -5.54 -4.73
N TRP A 280 0.15 -6.59 -4.06
CA TRP A 280 1.35 -6.52 -3.23
C TRP A 280 2.14 -7.83 -3.29
N SER A 281 3.41 -7.79 -2.91
CA SER A 281 4.28 -8.96 -2.84
C SER A 281 4.02 -9.77 -1.56
N ASP A 282 4.12 -11.11 -1.63
CA ASP A 282 4.10 -12.00 -0.47
C ASP A 282 5.07 -11.59 0.63
N ARG A 283 6.15 -10.91 0.29
CA ARG A 283 7.17 -10.40 1.22
C ARG A 283 6.57 -9.54 2.35
N VAL A 284 5.50 -8.79 2.07
CA VAL A 284 4.84 -7.90 3.02
C VAL A 284 3.45 -8.36 3.42
N ASP A 285 3.06 -9.58 3.03
CA ASP A 285 1.72 -10.08 3.30
C ASP A 285 1.43 -10.24 4.80
N GLY A 286 2.43 -10.73 5.55
CA GLY A 286 2.37 -10.88 7.00
C GLY A 286 2.76 -9.63 7.81
N ASP A 287 3.20 -8.54 7.17
CA ASP A 287 3.60 -7.32 7.87
C ASP A 287 2.39 -6.60 8.49
N PRO A 288 2.36 -6.37 9.83
CA PRO A 288 1.20 -5.78 10.50
C PRO A 288 0.86 -4.37 10.02
N ALA A 289 1.85 -3.55 9.69
CA ALA A 289 1.63 -2.19 9.20
C ALA A 289 1.02 -2.21 7.81
N HIS A 290 1.50 -3.10 6.95
CA HIS A 290 0.96 -3.27 5.61
C HIS A 290 -0.45 -3.89 5.62
N GLN A 291 -0.73 -4.86 6.52
CA GLN A 291 -2.08 -5.43 6.71
C GLN A 291 -3.06 -4.36 7.16
N TRP A 292 -2.66 -3.55 8.14
CA TRP A 292 -3.47 -2.43 8.60
C TRP A 292 -3.75 -1.45 7.45
N LEU A 293 -2.74 -1.05 6.70
CA LEU A 293 -2.91 -0.12 5.58
C LEU A 293 -3.95 -0.64 4.57
N ARG A 294 -3.80 -1.88 4.12
CA ARG A 294 -4.74 -2.48 3.15
C ARG A 294 -6.17 -2.50 3.67
N SER A 295 -6.35 -2.91 4.91
CA SER A 295 -7.66 -2.97 5.57
C SER A 295 -8.29 -1.60 5.74
N PHE A 296 -7.49 -0.63 6.19
CA PHE A 296 -7.91 0.75 6.36
C PHE A 296 -8.33 1.37 5.02
N LEU A 297 -7.45 1.30 4.01
CA LEU A 297 -7.75 1.84 2.67
C LEU A 297 -9.00 1.20 2.08
N PHE A 298 -9.13 -0.12 2.16
CA PHE A 298 -10.28 -0.84 1.63
C PHE A 298 -11.59 -0.44 2.31
N SER A 299 -11.59 -0.32 3.62
CA SER A 299 -12.75 0.08 4.41
C SER A 299 -13.21 1.50 4.06
N GLU A 300 -12.28 2.46 4.05
CA GLU A 300 -12.58 3.86 3.78
C GLU A 300 -13.02 4.08 2.32
N MET A 301 -12.33 3.46 1.36
CA MET A 301 -12.66 3.61 -0.07
C MET A 301 -14.08 3.18 -0.38
N ARG A 302 -14.53 2.05 0.16
CA ARG A 302 -15.86 1.51 -0.14
C ARG A 302 -17.02 2.44 0.21
N GLN A 303 -16.84 3.34 1.15
CA GLN A 303 -17.85 4.30 1.57
C GLN A 303 -18.10 5.39 0.52
N HIS A 304 -17.17 5.57 -0.41
CA HIS A 304 -17.19 6.66 -1.40
C HIS A 304 -17.36 6.20 -2.84
N LEU A 305 -17.40 4.89 -3.07
CA LEU A 305 -17.58 4.34 -4.43
C LEU A 305 -18.98 4.57 -4.95
N GLY A 306 -19.07 4.93 -6.23
CA GLY A 306 -20.33 5.02 -6.94
C GLY A 306 -20.90 3.63 -7.29
N ASP A 307 -22.20 3.53 -7.43
CA ASP A 307 -22.87 2.30 -7.89
C ASP A 307 -22.91 2.27 -9.43
N LEU A 308 -22.08 1.42 -10.03
CA LEU A 308 -22.04 1.23 -11.48
C LEU A 308 -23.39 0.80 -12.08
N ARG A 309 -24.25 0.18 -11.31
CA ARG A 309 -25.58 -0.27 -11.76
C ARG A 309 -26.53 0.89 -12.02
N ALA A 310 -26.28 2.04 -11.40
CA ALA A 310 -27.06 3.26 -11.62
C ALA A 310 -26.74 3.94 -12.97
N VAL A 311 -25.67 3.53 -13.66
CA VAL A 311 -25.25 4.13 -14.93
C VAL A 311 -26.14 3.63 -16.07
N PRO A 312 -26.80 4.51 -16.83
CA PRO A 312 -27.63 4.12 -17.95
C PRO A 312 -26.81 3.42 -19.04
N ILE A 313 -27.41 2.40 -19.66
CA ILE A 313 -26.85 1.73 -20.83
C ILE A 313 -27.33 2.47 -22.06
N LEU A 314 -26.38 2.90 -22.88
CA LEU A 314 -26.66 3.57 -24.17
C LEU A 314 -27.41 2.60 -25.12
N ARG A 315 -28.31 3.14 -25.93
CA ARG A 315 -28.96 2.39 -26.99
C ARG A 315 -27.97 2.13 -28.13
N ASN A 316 -28.20 1.05 -28.86
CA ASN A 316 -27.41 0.73 -30.05
C ASN A 316 -27.63 1.74 -31.17
#